data_8392585995c5af5bd87ba83ab1503d9f
#
_entry.id   8392585995c5af5bd87ba83ab1503d9f
#
_cell.length_a   1.000
_cell.length_b   1.000
_cell.length_c   1.000
_cell.angle_alpha   90.00
_cell.angle_beta   90.00
_cell.angle_gamma   90.00
#
_symmetry.space_group_name_H-M   'P 1'
#
loop_
_entity.id
_entity.type
_entity.pdbx_description
1 polymer ?
#
loop_
_entity_poly.entity_id
_entity_poly.type
_entity_poly.pdbx_seq_one_letter_code
_entity_poly.pdbx_strand_id
1 'polypeptide(L)'
;MKIALGIEYNGTHYFGWQRQRDVKSVQEELEKALSVVANHPVEVMCAGRTDAGVHGTGQVVHFETNVDRKMVAWTMGANANMPKDIAVRWATEVNEDFHARFSATARRYRYIIFNHALRPGILNSGVSHYHGHLDEKKMHEAGQYLLGENDFTSFRATHCQSRSPWRNMIHLNVTRHGHYIVIDIKANAFVHHMVRNITGSLIAVGKGDQKPEWIQWLLEAKDRKVAGATAKAEGLYLVDVDYPEHFGLPREPIGPLFLPDNLN
;
A
#
# COMPACT_ATOMS: atom_id res chain seq x y z
N MET A 1 20.71 6.11 -18.46
CA MET A 1 19.27 6.51 -18.42
C MET A 1 18.65 6.02 -17.13
N LYS A 2 17.65 6.73 -16.65
CA LYS A 2 16.85 6.37 -15.48
C LYS A 2 15.45 5.96 -15.93
N ILE A 3 14.97 4.81 -15.45
CA ILE A 3 13.69 4.24 -15.85
C ILE A 3 12.81 4.07 -14.63
N ALA A 4 11.57 4.54 -14.72
CA ALA A 4 10.52 4.30 -13.73
C ALA A 4 9.58 3.20 -14.22
N LEU A 5 9.12 2.37 -13.29
CA LEU A 5 8.17 1.28 -13.55
C LEU A 5 7.00 1.37 -12.57
N GLY A 6 5.80 1.08 -13.06
CA GLY A 6 4.63 0.75 -12.24
C GLY A 6 4.55 -0.76 -12.01
N ILE A 7 4.44 -1.16 -10.75
CA ILE A 7 4.48 -2.57 -10.35
C ILE A 7 3.19 -2.96 -9.63
N GLU A 8 2.62 -4.08 -10.07
CA GLU A 8 1.50 -4.76 -9.41
C GLU A 8 2.00 -6.11 -8.84
N TYR A 9 1.58 -6.44 -7.61
CA TYR A 9 1.92 -7.74 -7.01
C TYR A 9 0.88 -8.21 -6.01
N ASN A 10 0.69 -9.53 -5.98
CA ASN A 10 0.03 -10.24 -4.90
C ASN A 10 1.08 -10.64 -3.85
N GLY A 11 1.06 -10.00 -2.70
CA GLY A 11 2.07 -10.16 -1.65
C GLY A 11 1.95 -11.44 -0.83
N THR A 12 0.95 -12.29 -1.07
CA THR A 12 0.59 -13.45 -0.23
C THR A 12 1.77 -14.38 0.06
N HIS A 13 2.60 -14.63 -0.95
CA HIS A 13 3.72 -15.58 -0.84
C HIS A 13 5.09 -14.92 -0.66
N TYR A 14 5.09 -13.63 -0.25
CA TYR A 14 6.31 -12.83 -0.08
C TYR A 14 6.43 -12.31 1.35
N PHE A 15 7.66 -12.29 1.85
CA PHE A 15 8.01 -11.67 3.13
C PHE A 15 8.15 -10.14 3.02
N GLY A 16 7.22 -9.53 2.29
CA GLY A 16 7.15 -8.11 1.99
C GLY A 16 7.93 -7.71 0.74
N TRP A 17 8.00 -6.40 0.55
CA TRP A 17 8.70 -5.81 -0.60
C TRP A 17 10.21 -6.00 -0.53
N GLN A 18 10.81 -5.65 0.61
CA GLN A 18 12.27 -5.51 0.76
C GLN A 18 13.02 -6.83 0.64
N ARG A 19 14.05 -6.85 -0.19
CA ARG A 19 15.03 -7.95 -0.28
C ARG A 19 15.68 -8.21 1.09
N GLN A 20 15.68 -9.45 1.51
CA GLN A 20 16.24 -9.95 2.76
C GLN A 20 16.98 -11.27 2.50
N ARG A 21 17.82 -11.72 3.44
CA ARG A 21 18.44 -13.03 3.37
C ARG A 21 17.39 -14.12 3.65
N ASP A 22 17.51 -15.23 2.94
CA ASP A 22 16.81 -16.50 3.20
C ASP A 22 15.27 -16.45 3.08
N VAL A 23 14.72 -15.35 2.57
CA VAL A 23 13.27 -15.22 2.36
C VAL A 23 12.95 -14.59 1.00
N LYS A 24 11.87 -15.05 0.39
CA LYS A 24 11.39 -14.54 -0.90
C LYS A 24 10.75 -13.16 -0.74
N SER A 25 11.16 -12.19 -1.55
CA SER A 25 10.62 -10.84 -1.56
C SER A 25 10.26 -10.36 -2.96
N VAL A 26 9.34 -9.39 -3.07
CA VAL A 26 8.93 -8.84 -4.36
C VAL A 26 10.09 -8.16 -5.07
N GLN A 27 10.89 -7.38 -4.33
CA GLN A 27 12.06 -6.68 -4.86
C GLN A 27 13.07 -7.63 -5.50
N GLU A 28 13.36 -8.75 -4.85
CA GLU A 28 14.33 -9.73 -5.36
C GLU A 28 13.91 -10.35 -6.70
N GLU A 29 12.63 -10.75 -6.82
CA GLU A 29 12.12 -11.33 -8.06
C GLU A 29 12.09 -10.31 -9.20
N LEU A 30 11.71 -9.05 -8.91
CA LEU A 30 11.75 -7.97 -9.88
C LEU A 30 13.18 -7.67 -10.36
N GLU A 31 14.14 -7.57 -9.43
CA GLU A 31 15.54 -7.30 -9.75
C GLU A 31 16.17 -8.42 -10.58
N LYS A 32 15.85 -9.70 -10.30
CA LYS A 32 16.26 -10.84 -11.12
C LYS A 32 15.76 -10.70 -12.55
N ALA A 33 14.48 -10.42 -12.75
CA ALA A 33 13.87 -10.27 -14.06
C ALA A 33 14.45 -9.08 -14.85
N LEU A 34 14.61 -7.93 -14.20
CA LEU A 34 15.20 -6.74 -14.82
C LEU A 34 16.68 -6.98 -15.19
N SER A 35 17.43 -7.71 -14.36
CA SER A 35 18.83 -8.03 -14.62
C SER A 35 18.98 -8.92 -15.85
N VAL A 36 18.05 -9.83 -16.12
CA VAL A 36 18.02 -10.61 -17.37
C VAL A 36 17.82 -9.69 -18.60
N VAL A 37 16.85 -8.76 -18.53
CA VAL A 37 16.59 -7.80 -19.61
C VAL A 37 17.77 -6.86 -19.86
N ALA A 38 18.37 -6.38 -18.78
CA ALA A 38 19.52 -5.46 -18.82
C ALA A 38 20.83 -6.15 -19.21
N ASN A 39 20.94 -7.47 -19.03
CA ASN A 39 22.20 -8.23 -19.12
C ASN A 39 23.29 -7.69 -18.17
N HIS A 40 22.89 -7.14 -17.03
CA HIS A 40 23.75 -6.75 -15.90
C HIS A 40 22.90 -6.68 -14.63
N PRO A 41 23.52 -6.72 -13.41
CA PRO A 41 22.77 -6.54 -12.17
C PRO A 41 22.00 -5.22 -12.13
N VAL A 42 20.72 -5.28 -11.76
CA VAL A 42 19.83 -4.12 -11.56
C VAL A 42 19.36 -4.10 -10.13
N GLU A 43 19.45 -2.94 -9.49
CA GLU A 43 18.86 -2.66 -8.19
C GLU A 43 17.76 -1.61 -8.34
N VAL A 44 16.62 -1.82 -7.67
CA VAL A 44 15.49 -0.89 -7.73
C VAL A 44 15.28 -0.15 -6.43
N MET A 45 14.87 1.12 -6.54
CA MET A 45 14.39 1.94 -5.45
C MET A 45 12.88 2.08 -5.52
N CYS A 46 12.14 1.73 -4.46
CA CYS A 46 10.69 1.78 -4.43
C CYS A 46 10.14 3.04 -3.75
N ALA A 47 8.90 3.42 -4.10
CA ALA A 47 8.17 4.53 -3.49
C ALA A 47 7.81 4.28 -2.01
N GLY A 48 7.48 3.04 -1.68
CA GLY A 48 7.13 2.62 -0.32
C GLY A 48 7.31 1.12 -0.12
N ARG A 49 7.91 0.74 1.00
CA ARG A 49 7.99 -0.68 1.39
C ARG A 49 6.63 -1.15 1.88
N THR A 50 6.29 -2.39 1.57
CA THR A 50 5.11 -3.07 2.08
C THR A 50 5.53 -4.27 2.93
N ASP A 51 4.72 -4.60 3.94
CA ASP A 51 4.98 -5.71 4.86
C ASP A 51 4.69 -7.07 4.22
N ALA A 52 5.09 -8.16 4.90
CA ALA A 52 4.75 -9.51 4.48
C ALA A 52 3.24 -9.68 4.30
N GLY A 53 2.83 -10.23 3.16
CA GLY A 53 1.44 -10.48 2.80
C GLY A 53 0.66 -9.25 2.28
N VAL A 54 1.25 -8.06 2.28
CA VAL A 54 0.63 -6.84 1.74
C VAL A 54 0.78 -6.80 0.22
N HIS A 55 -0.28 -6.37 -0.46
CA HIS A 55 -0.33 -6.27 -1.92
C HIS A 55 0.00 -4.87 -2.43
N GLY A 56 0.22 -4.75 -3.73
CA GLY A 56 0.35 -3.46 -4.40
C GLY A 56 -0.25 -3.51 -5.79
N THR A 57 -1.03 -2.50 -6.16
CA THR A 57 -1.52 -2.27 -7.52
C THR A 57 -0.95 -0.98 -8.12
N GLY A 58 -0.33 -0.14 -7.29
CA GLY A 58 0.23 1.15 -7.68
C GLY A 58 1.64 1.42 -7.13
N GLN A 59 2.45 0.37 -6.88
CA GLN A 59 3.84 0.57 -6.49
C GLN A 59 4.64 1.18 -7.64
N VAL A 60 5.50 2.13 -7.33
CA VAL A 60 6.43 2.74 -8.29
C VAL A 60 7.86 2.47 -7.88
N VAL A 61 8.68 2.08 -8.83
CA VAL A 61 10.13 1.92 -8.64
C VAL A 61 10.89 2.69 -9.70
N HIS A 62 12.17 2.94 -9.46
CA HIS A 62 13.10 3.35 -10.49
C HIS A 62 14.42 2.59 -10.38
N PHE A 63 15.14 2.54 -11.49
CA PHE A 63 16.49 2.02 -11.57
C PHE A 63 17.30 2.78 -12.64
N GLU A 64 18.61 2.63 -12.61
CA GLU A 64 19.53 3.20 -13.57
C GLU A 64 20.14 2.08 -14.42
N THR A 65 20.31 2.36 -15.72
CA THR A 65 20.96 1.45 -16.67
C THR A 65 21.68 2.22 -17.75
N ASN A 66 22.75 1.64 -18.29
CA ASN A 66 23.47 2.13 -19.45
C ASN A 66 23.08 1.40 -20.73
N VAL A 67 22.18 0.42 -20.66
CA VAL A 67 21.76 -0.38 -21.81
C VAL A 67 20.56 0.25 -22.48
N ASP A 68 20.69 0.54 -23.76
CA ASP A 68 19.58 1.01 -24.59
C ASP A 68 18.67 -0.17 -24.97
N ARG A 69 17.44 -0.14 -24.47
CA ARG A 69 16.36 -1.08 -24.77
C ARG A 69 15.08 -0.31 -25.05
N LYS A 70 14.26 -0.81 -25.98
CA LYS A 70 12.89 -0.29 -26.14
C LYS A 70 12.10 -0.46 -24.85
N MET A 71 11.22 0.50 -24.51
CA MET A 71 10.41 0.44 -23.27
C MET A 71 9.63 -0.86 -23.12
N VAL A 72 9.19 -1.48 -24.23
CA VAL A 72 8.53 -2.79 -24.22
C VAL A 72 9.38 -3.91 -23.62
N ALA A 73 10.70 -3.82 -23.69
CA ALA A 73 11.58 -4.81 -23.05
C ALA A 73 11.50 -4.74 -21.51
N TRP A 74 11.32 -3.55 -20.96
CA TRP A 74 11.19 -3.34 -19.51
C TRP A 74 9.79 -3.71 -18.96
N THR A 75 8.80 -3.89 -19.84
CA THR A 75 7.46 -4.40 -19.49
C THR A 75 7.32 -5.87 -19.87
N MET A 76 7.14 -6.20 -21.14
CA MET A 76 6.90 -7.58 -21.59
C MET A 76 8.11 -8.49 -21.32
N GLY A 77 9.33 -7.99 -21.55
CA GLY A 77 10.56 -8.76 -21.28
C GLY A 77 10.74 -9.06 -19.79
N ALA A 78 10.50 -8.08 -18.91
CA ALA A 78 10.53 -8.30 -17.47
C ALA A 78 9.43 -9.28 -17.04
N ASN A 79 8.19 -9.09 -17.49
CA ASN A 79 7.06 -9.96 -17.17
C ASN A 79 7.27 -11.42 -17.61
N ALA A 80 7.97 -11.66 -18.71
CA ALA A 80 8.31 -13.01 -19.16
C ALA A 80 9.28 -13.74 -18.22
N ASN A 81 10.03 -13.00 -17.42
CA ASN A 81 11.04 -13.53 -16.48
C ASN A 81 10.62 -13.47 -15.00
N MET A 82 9.38 -13.05 -14.72
CA MET A 82 8.86 -12.94 -13.35
C MET A 82 7.86 -14.04 -12.99
N PRO A 83 7.68 -14.33 -11.70
CA PRO A 83 6.52 -15.07 -11.21
C PRO A 83 5.21 -14.40 -11.63
N LYS A 84 4.15 -15.19 -11.83
CA LYS A 84 2.85 -14.70 -12.32
C LYS A 84 2.10 -13.77 -11.36
N ASP A 85 2.52 -13.72 -10.12
CA ASP A 85 1.95 -12.87 -9.06
C ASP A 85 2.66 -11.51 -8.92
N ILE A 86 3.59 -11.20 -9.83
CA ILE A 86 4.23 -9.89 -9.97
C ILE A 86 4.15 -9.47 -11.44
N ALA A 87 3.79 -8.21 -11.70
CA ALA A 87 3.73 -7.67 -13.05
C ALA A 87 4.25 -6.22 -13.13
N VAL A 88 5.01 -5.92 -14.17
CA VAL A 88 5.26 -4.54 -14.62
C VAL A 88 4.07 -4.10 -15.44
N ARG A 89 3.42 -3.02 -15.05
CA ARG A 89 2.23 -2.46 -15.71
C ARG A 89 2.60 -1.42 -16.76
N TRP A 90 3.60 -0.61 -16.46
CA TRP A 90 4.14 0.40 -17.37
C TRP A 90 5.63 0.65 -17.10
N ALA A 91 6.31 1.20 -18.11
CA ALA A 91 7.69 1.66 -18.03
C ALA A 91 7.81 3.00 -18.75
N THR A 92 8.58 3.93 -18.19
CA THR A 92 8.88 5.20 -18.83
C THR A 92 10.28 5.68 -18.44
N GLU A 93 10.96 6.36 -19.36
CA GLU A 93 12.18 7.07 -19.03
C GLU A 93 11.83 8.32 -18.24
N VAL A 94 12.63 8.63 -17.23
CA VAL A 94 12.42 9.78 -16.34
C VAL A 94 13.70 10.62 -16.23
N ASN A 95 13.54 11.87 -15.83
CA ASN A 95 14.66 12.79 -15.61
C ASN A 95 15.58 12.28 -14.49
N GLU A 96 16.83 12.71 -14.52
CA GLU A 96 17.87 12.29 -13.56
C GLU A 96 17.53 12.66 -12.11
N ASP A 97 16.73 13.72 -11.89
CA ASP A 97 16.28 14.17 -10.57
C ASP A 97 15.11 13.35 -10.00
N PHE A 98 14.48 12.47 -10.80
CA PHE A 98 13.43 11.58 -10.31
C PHE A 98 13.97 10.56 -9.31
N HIS A 99 13.28 10.44 -8.18
CA HIS A 99 13.52 9.38 -7.20
C HIS A 99 12.19 8.81 -6.69
N ALA A 100 11.93 7.52 -6.91
CA ALA A 100 10.64 6.89 -6.59
C ALA A 100 10.16 7.16 -5.14
N ARG A 101 11.07 7.20 -4.16
CA ARG A 101 10.76 7.46 -2.77
C ARG A 101 10.71 8.95 -2.42
N PHE A 102 11.72 9.72 -2.85
CA PHE A 102 11.92 11.09 -2.36
C PHE A 102 11.17 12.13 -3.18
N SER A 103 10.89 11.87 -4.46
CA SER A 103 10.03 12.73 -5.28
C SER A 103 8.54 12.52 -5.03
N ALA A 104 8.16 11.43 -4.33
CA ALA A 104 6.75 11.16 -4.03
C ALA A 104 6.19 12.13 -2.98
N THR A 105 5.05 12.73 -3.29
CA THR A 105 4.37 13.71 -2.43
C THR A 105 3.31 13.08 -1.54
N ALA A 106 2.70 11.97 -1.97
CA ALA A 106 1.75 11.20 -1.16
C ALA A 106 1.76 9.71 -1.55
N ARG A 107 1.21 8.87 -0.67
CA ARG A 107 0.91 7.45 -0.89
C ARG A 107 -0.54 7.21 -0.54
N ARG A 108 -1.21 6.34 -1.30
CA ARG A 108 -2.60 5.95 -1.08
C ARG A 108 -2.68 4.45 -0.91
N TYR A 109 -3.42 4.04 0.11
CA TYR A 109 -3.70 2.64 0.41
C TYR A 109 -5.19 2.40 0.42
N ARG A 110 -5.60 1.19 0.09
CA ARG A 110 -6.94 0.66 0.36
C ARG A 110 -6.81 -0.58 1.23
N TYR A 111 -7.61 -0.62 2.29
CA TYR A 111 -7.80 -1.82 3.10
C TYR A 111 -9.20 -2.36 2.86
N ILE A 112 -9.28 -3.65 2.47
CA ILE A 112 -10.52 -4.26 2.02
C ILE A 112 -10.94 -5.34 3.01
N ILE A 113 -12.14 -5.17 3.58
CA ILE A 113 -12.76 -6.12 4.50
C ILE A 113 -13.93 -6.78 3.78
N PHE A 114 -13.91 -8.11 3.68
CA PHE A 114 -15.08 -8.89 3.31
C PHE A 114 -15.93 -9.12 4.57
N ASN A 115 -17.00 -8.34 4.71
CA ASN A 115 -17.87 -8.33 5.88
C ASN A 115 -19.09 -9.23 5.66
N HIS A 116 -18.96 -10.50 5.99
CA HIS A 116 -19.97 -11.53 5.81
C HIS A 116 -19.82 -12.62 6.87
N ALA A 117 -20.92 -13.29 7.23
CA ALA A 117 -20.90 -14.38 8.23
C ALA A 117 -19.96 -15.54 7.82
N LEU A 118 -19.89 -15.84 6.50
CA LEU A 118 -19.04 -16.89 5.96
C LEU A 118 -17.85 -16.29 5.21
N ARG A 119 -16.67 -16.94 5.30
CA ARG A 119 -15.45 -16.52 4.60
C ARG A 119 -15.59 -16.63 3.08
N PRO A 120 -14.91 -15.79 2.30
CA PRO A 120 -14.87 -15.93 0.84
C PRO A 120 -13.99 -17.13 0.44
N GLY A 121 -14.37 -17.86 -0.60
CA GLY A 121 -13.50 -18.86 -1.23
C GLY A 121 -12.61 -18.20 -2.28
N ILE A 122 -13.20 -17.32 -3.12
CA ILE A 122 -12.47 -16.49 -4.07
C ILE A 122 -11.94 -15.27 -3.31
N LEU A 123 -10.74 -14.80 -3.66
CA LEU A 123 -10.05 -13.67 -3.02
C LEU A 123 -9.72 -13.86 -1.53
N ASN A 124 -9.66 -15.10 -1.03
CA ASN A 124 -9.38 -15.38 0.37
C ASN A 124 -8.02 -14.84 0.88
N SER A 125 -7.08 -14.62 -0.03
CA SER A 125 -5.78 -14.00 0.26
C SER A 125 -5.69 -12.53 -0.15
N GLY A 126 -6.75 -11.97 -0.75
CA GLY A 126 -6.82 -10.59 -1.24
C GLY A 126 -7.77 -9.70 -0.47
N VAL A 127 -8.47 -10.21 0.55
CA VAL A 127 -9.36 -9.46 1.43
C VAL A 127 -9.23 -9.96 2.86
N SER A 128 -9.47 -9.10 3.83
CA SER A 128 -9.56 -9.49 5.24
C SER A 128 -11.00 -9.86 5.58
N HIS A 129 -11.24 -11.06 6.08
CA HIS A 129 -12.58 -11.50 6.44
C HIS A 129 -12.96 -11.05 7.86
N TYR A 130 -14.16 -10.49 7.99
CA TYR A 130 -14.78 -10.19 9.27
C TYR A 130 -16.23 -10.70 9.29
N HIS A 131 -16.56 -11.60 10.24
CA HIS A 131 -17.84 -12.30 10.28
C HIS A 131 -18.96 -11.52 11.00
N GLY A 132 -18.62 -10.62 11.93
CA GLY A 132 -19.59 -9.82 12.68
C GLY A 132 -20.06 -8.59 11.91
N HIS A 133 -21.12 -7.95 12.42
CA HIS A 133 -21.57 -6.68 11.84
C HIS A 133 -20.53 -5.59 12.07
N LEU A 134 -20.28 -4.78 11.04
CA LEU A 134 -19.48 -3.55 11.11
C LEU A 134 -20.30 -2.38 10.58
N ASP A 135 -20.36 -1.31 11.36
CA ASP A 135 -20.99 -0.04 11.00
C ASP A 135 -19.96 0.85 10.26
N GLU A 136 -19.96 0.81 8.93
CA GLU A 136 -19.03 1.58 8.10
C GLU A 136 -19.20 3.09 8.25
N LYS A 137 -20.40 3.56 8.62
CA LYS A 137 -20.65 5.00 8.84
C LYS A 137 -19.97 5.50 10.08
N LYS A 138 -20.02 4.73 11.18
CA LYS A 138 -19.27 5.05 12.41
C LYS A 138 -17.77 4.93 12.20
N MET A 139 -17.31 3.95 11.39
CA MET A 139 -15.90 3.84 11.02
C MET A 139 -15.46 5.06 10.20
N HIS A 140 -16.28 5.55 9.26
CA HIS A 140 -15.99 6.76 8.49
C HIS A 140 -15.92 7.99 9.39
N GLU A 141 -16.92 8.20 10.26
CA GLU A 141 -16.94 9.29 11.23
C GLU A 141 -15.68 9.29 12.11
N ALA A 142 -15.32 8.13 12.65
CA ALA A 142 -14.11 7.96 13.45
C ALA A 142 -12.83 8.30 12.69
N GLY A 143 -12.76 7.92 11.42
CA GLY A 143 -11.62 8.20 10.54
C GLY A 143 -11.39 9.70 10.31
N GLN A 144 -12.45 10.53 10.39
CA GLN A 144 -12.33 11.97 10.16
C GLN A 144 -11.51 12.69 11.24
N TYR A 145 -11.40 12.14 12.45
CA TYR A 145 -10.53 12.67 13.49
C TYR A 145 -9.04 12.57 13.16
N LEU A 146 -8.66 11.74 12.18
CA LEU A 146 -7.28 11.54 11.76
C LEU A 146 -6.80 12.52 10.67
N LEU A 147 -7.71 13.34 10.10
CA LEU A 147 -7.39 14.24 9.00
C LEU A 147 -6.42 15.35 9.43
N GLY A 148 -5.60 15.81 8.49
CA GLY A 148 -4.60 16.84 8.70
C GLY A 148 -3.30 16.33 9.32
N GLU A 149 -2.50 17.25 9.82
CA GLU A 149 -1.20 16.93 10.44
C GLU A 149 -1.39 16.51 11.90
N ASN A 150 -1.01 15.27 12.20
CA ASN A 150 -1.15 14.66 13.53
C ASN A 150 0.08 13.81 13.89
N ASP A 151 0.25 13.60 15.18
CA ASP A 151 1.20 12.65 15.76
C ASP A 151 0.58 11.25 15.80
N PHE A 152 1.06 10.36 14.93
CA PHE A 152 0.55 8.98 14.80
C PHE A 152 1.28 7.97 15.68
N THR A 153 1.83 8.36 16.80
CA THR A 153 2.54 7.45 17.73
C THR A 153 1.67 6.27 18.15
N SER A 154 0.36 6.48 18.43
CA SER A 154 -0.58 5.41 18.82
C SER A 154 -0.83 4.40 17.68
N PHE A 155 -0.52 4.75 16.44
CA PHE A 155 -0.68 3.89 15.26
C PHE A 155 0.65 3.40 14.68
N ARG A 156 1.75 3.66 15.38
CA ARG A 156 3.12 3.32 14.96
C ARG A 156 3.58 2.01 15.60
N ALA A 157 4.10 1.08 14.80
CA ALA A 157 4.74 -0.14 15.33
C ALA A 157 5.98 0.19 16.18
N THR A 158 6.23 -0.60 17.21
CA THR A 158 7.32 -0.36 18.20
C THR A 158 8.71 -0.29 17.55
N HIS A 159 8.95 -1.07 16.48
CA HIS A 159 10.24 -1.12 15.78
C HIS A 159 10.30 -0.24 14.52
N CYS A 160 9.49 0.81 14.44
CA CYS A 160 9.47 1.71 13.30
C CYS A 160 10.76 2.53 13.20
N GLN A 161 11.43 2.46 12.04
CA GLN A 161 12.67 3.18 11.75
C GLN A 161 12.48 4.69 11.46
N SER A 162 11.23 5.15 11.31
CA SER A 162 10.97 6.58 11.03
C SER A 162 11.36 7.44 12.23
N ARG A 163 12.06 8.55 11.98
CA ARG A 163 12.48 9.48 13.04
C ARG A 163 11.32 10.27 13.64
N SER A 164 10.30 10.58 12.86
CA SER A 164 9.14 11.38 13.28
C SER A 164 7.84 10.58 13.16
N PRO A 165 6.92 10.66 14.15
CA PRO A 165 5.59 10.09 14.07
C PRO A 165 4.58 11.00 13.33
N TRP A 166 4.94 12.24 13.04
CA TRP A 166 4.06 13.22 12.41
C TRP A 166 3.80 12.92 10.96
N ARG A 167 2.51 12.90 10.57
CA ARG A 167 2.06 12.70 9.19
C ARG A 167 0.88 13.61 8.90
N ASN A 168 0.77 14.00 7.64
CA ASN A 168 -0.39 14.75 7.14
C ASN A 168 -1.33 13.78 6.43
N MET A 169 -2.48 13.50 7.05
CA MET A 169 -3.56 12.68 6.48
C MET A 169 -4.39 13.53 5.53
N ILE A 170 -4.34 13.19 4.23
CA ILE A 170 -4.99 13.96 3.17
C ILE A 170 -6.47 13.56 3.07
N HIS A 171 -6.76 12.24 3.05
CA HIS A 171 -8.11 11.72 3.18
C HIS A 171 -8.14 10.36 3.88
N LEU A 172 -9.27 10.09 4.50
CA LEU A 172 -9.64 8.76 4.99
C LEU A 172 -11.14 8.58 4.79
N ASN A 173 -11.52 7.70 3.88
CA ASN A 173 -12.91 7.39 3.58
C ASN A 173 -13.18 5.92 3.88
N VAL A 174 -14.34 5.63 4.48
CA VAL A 174 -14.82 4.27 4.67
C VAL A 174 -16.15 4.14 3.96
N THR A 175 -16.23 3.20 3.03
CA THR A 175 -17.43 2.97 2.21
C THR A 175 -17.77 1.49 2.18
N ARG A 176 -19.07 1.18 1.96
CA ARG A 176 -19.54 -0.19 1.78
C ARG A 176 -20.02 -0.42 0.34
N HIS A 177 -19.56 -1.51 -0.27
CA HIS A 177 -19.98 -1.98 -1.59
C HIS A 177 -20.37 -3.45 -1.49
N GLY A 178 -21.66 -3.71 -1.31
CA GLY A 178 -22.14 -5.06 -1.02
C GLY A 178 -21.54 -5.61 0.28
N HIS A 179 -20.81 -6.70 0.18
CA HIS A 179 -20.11 -7.30 1.32
C HIS A 179 -18.70 -6.72 1.56
N TYR A 180 -18.22 -5.83 0.70
CA TYR A 180 -16.90 -5.19 0.88
C TYR A 180 -17.03 -3.88 1.63
N ILE A 181 -16.23 -3.72 2.68
CA ILE A 181 -15.96 -2.42 3.30
C ILE A 181 -14.56 -2.01 2.85
N VAL A 182 -14.44 -0.81 2.30
CA VAL A 182 -13.19 -0.26 1.80
C VAL A 182 -12.79 0.93 2.66
N ILE A 183 -11.61 0.85 3.27
CA ILE A 183 -10.95 1.98 3.94
C ILE A 183 -9.94 2.52 2.95
N ASP A 184 -10.20 3.69 2.39
CA ASP A 184 -9.35 4.38 1.42
C ASP A 184 -8.62 5.52 2.13
N ILE A 185 -7.30 5.45 2.20
CA ILE A 185 -6.48 6.32 3.02
C ILE A 185 -5.30 6.87 2.22
N LYS A 186 -5.09 8.19 2.30
CA LYS A 186 -4.00 8.90 1.62
C LYS A 186 -3.31 9.85 2.60
N ALA A 187 -1.99 9.80 2.62
CA ALA A 187 -1.16 10.69 3.44
C ALA A 187 0.16 10.99 2.73
N ASN A 188 0.86 12.04 3.18
CA ASN A 188 2.19 12.40 2.69
C ASN A 188 3.20 11.25 2.87
N ALA A 189 3.10 10.51 3.97
CA ALA A 189 3.87 9.30 4.27
C ALA A 189 3.16 8.50 5.37
N PHE A 190 3.62 7.27 5.62
CA PHE A 190 3.11 6.40 6.66
C PHE A 190 4.24 5.90 7.56
N VAL A 191 3.98 5.76 8.85
CA VAL A 191 4.87 5.03 9.76
C VAL A 191 4.56 3.53 9.67
N HIS A 192 5.48 2.71 10.15
CA HIS A 192 5.35 1.24 10.06
C HIS A 192 4.05 0.76 10.70
N HIS A 193 3.32 -0.09 10.00
CA HIS A 193 1.99 -0.63 10.32
C HIS A 193 0.85 0.39 10.47
N MET A 194 1.06 1.67 10.15
CA MET A 194 0.10 2.74 10.42
C MET A 194 -1.31 2.43 9.87
N VAL A 195 -1.43 2.08 8.60
CA VAL A 195 -2.75 1.78 8.00
C VAL A 195 -3.42 0.60 8.69
N ARG A 196 -2.69 -0.47 8.98
CA ARG A 196 -3.22 -1.66 9.64
C ARG A 196 -3.63 -1.40 11.10
N ASN A 197 -2.90 -0.54 11.82
CA ASN A 197 -3.24 -0.14 13.18
C ASN A 197 -4.45 0.81 13.22
N ILE A 198 -4.56 1.73 12.26
CA ILE A 198 -5.76 2.55 12.06
C ILE A 198 -6.95 1.64 11.76
N THR A 199 -6.82 0.72 10.83
CA THR A 199 -7.89 -0.23 10.46
C THR A 199 -8.38 -1.03 11.66
N GLY A 200 -7.48 -1.58 12.45
CA GLY A 200 -7.86 -2.33 13.65
C GLY A 200 -8.63 -1.49 14.68
N SER A 201 -8.25 -0.22 14.83
CA SER A 201 -8.97 0.72 15.69
C SER A 201 -10.33 1.11 15.12
N LEU A 202 -10.44 1.32 13.79
CA LEU A 202 -11.72 1.56 13.13
C LEU A 202 -12.67 0.35 13.22
N ILE A 203 -12.14 -0.88 13.14
CA ILE A 203 -12.94 -2.10 13.35
C ILE A 203 -13.53 -2.12 14.76
N ALA A 204 -12.79 -1.73 15.81
CA ALA A 204 -13.31 -1.63 17.18
C ALA A 204 -14.50 -0.63 17.26
N VAL A 205 -14.43 0.47 16.54
CA VAL A 205 -15.56 1.42 16.42
C VAL A 205 -16.72 0.80 15.63
N GLY A 206 -16.44 0.18 14.50
CA GLY A 206 -17.46 -0.46 13.64
C GLY A 206 -18.23 -1.59 14.34
N LYS A 207 -17.59 -2.32 15.24
CA LYS A 207 -18.22 -3.33 16.12
C LYS A 207 -19.14 -2.72 17.16
N GLY A 208 -18.92 -1.45 17.52
CA GLY A 208 -19.57 -0.79 18.64
C GLY A 208 -18.85 -0.97 19.99
N ASP A 209 -17.65 -1.53 20.01
CA ASP A 209 -16.82 -1.64 21.23
C ASP A 209 -16.34 -0.27 21.72
N GLN A 210 -16.15 0.66 20.78
CA GLN A 210 -15.71 2.03 21.01
C GLN A 210 -16.58 3.03 20.25
N LYS A 211 -16.68 4.26 20.76
CA LYS A 211 -17.34 5.37 20.07
C LYS A 211 -16.38 6.00 19.05
N PRO A 212 -16.88 6.71 18.00
CA PRO A 212 -16.03 7.38 17.01
C PRO A 212 -14.99 8.33 17.64
N GLU A 213 -15.34 9.07 18.69
CA GLU A 213 -14.45 10.02 19.37
C GLU A 213 -13.25 9.36 20.05
N TRP A 214 -13.29 8.05 20.28
CA TRP A 214 -12.16 7.30 20.81
C TRP A 214 -10.91 7.41 19.92
N ILE A 215 -11.07 7.56 18.62
CA ILE A 215 -9.96 7.77 17.70
C ILE A 215 -9.22 9.08 17.99
N GLN A 216 -9.91 10.15 18.34
CA GLN A 216 -9.29 11.40 18.79
C GLN A 216 -8.49 11.18 20.07
N TRP A 217 -9.09 10.52 21.06
CA TRP A 217 -8.40 10.17 22.29
C TRP A 217 -7.12 9.35 22.05
N LEU A 218 -7.14 8.41 21.07
CA LEU A 218 -5.95 7.64 20.70
C LEU A 218 -4.81 8.53 20.19
N LEU A 219 -5.10 9.55 19.39
CA LEU A 219 -4.09 10.52 18.95
C LEU A 219 -3.44 11.23 20.13
N GLU A 220 -4.25 11.65 21.11
CA GLU A 220 -3.80 12.37 22.29
C GLU A 220 -3.00 11.46 23.26
N ALA A 221 -3.37 10.18 23.36
CA ALA A 221 -2.74 9.19 24.22
C ALA A 221 -1.28 8.89 23.85
N LYS A 222 -0.93 8.97 22.58
CA LYS A 222 0.42 8.69 22.06
C LYS A 222 0.98 7.35 22.55
N ASP A 223 0.13 6.35 22.66
CA ASP A 223 0.47 5.02 23.14
C ASP A 223 -0.13 3.94 22.23
N ARG A 224 0.73 3.15 21.59
CA ARG A 224 0.32 2.03 20.71
C ARG A 224 -0.47 0.96 21.47
N LYS A 225 -0.20 0.77 22.75
CA LYS A 225 -0.78 -0.32 23.55
C LYS A 225 -2.29 -0.16 23.79
N VAL A 226 -2.79 1.08 23.76
CA VAL A 226 -4.22 1.38 23.99
C VAL A 226 -5.05 1.39 22.70
N ALA A 227 -4.40 1.36 21.54
CA ALA A 227 -5.06 1.30 20.24
C ALA A 227 -5.53 -0.12 19.90
N GLY A 228 -6.36 -0.25 18.86
CA GLY A 228 -6.86 -1.52 18.37
C GLY A 228 -5.75 -2.48 17.91
N ALA A 229 -6.06 -3.76 17.83
CA ALA A 229 -5.15 -4.77 17.31
C ALA A 229 -4.74 -4.45 15.85
N THR A 230 -3.51 -4.79 15.47
CA THR A 230 -3.05 -4.63 14.08
C THR A 230 -3.89 -5.51 13.15
N ALA A 231 -4.55 -4.90 12.16
CA ALA A 231 -5.34 -5.63 11.17
C ALA A 231 -4.43 -6.52 10.30
N LYS A 232 -5.00 -7.59 9.75
CA LYS A 232 -4.28 -8.57 8.93
C LYS A 232 -3.71 -7.94 7.66
N ALA A 233 -2.64 -8.52 7.12
CA ALA A 233 -1.97 -7.99 5.94
C ALA A 233 -2.77 -8.19 4.64
N GLU A 234 -3.50 -9.30 4.52
CA GLU A 234 -4.17 -9.72 3.27
C GLU A 234 -5.24 -8.77 2.74
N GLY A 235 -5.72 -7.83 3.56
CA GLY A 235 -6.65 -6.80 3.12
C GLY A 235 -5.99 -5.53 2.57
N LEU A 236 -4.68 -5.36 2.73
CA LEU A 236 -3.99 -4.10 2.46
C LEU A 236 -3.34 -4.06 1.08
N TYR A 237 -3.59 -2.96 0.36
CA TYR A 237 -3.04 -2.65 -0.96
C TYR A 237 -2.42 -1.25 -1.00
N LEU A 238 -1.18 -1.15 -1.47
CA LEU A 238 -0.64 0.12 -1.95
C LEU A 238 -1.20 0.37 -3.36
N VAL A 239 -2.09 1.36 -3.51
CA VAL A 239 -2.87 1.53 -4.75
C VAL A 239 -2.43 2.71 -5.60
N ASP A 240 -1.74 3.69 -5.01
CA ASP A 240 -1.27 4.86 -5.76
C ASP A 240 -0.14 5.58 -5.03
N VAL A 241 0.68 6.29 -5.80
CA VAL A 241 1.74 7.17 -5.33
C VAL A 241 1.70 8.45 -6.15
N ASP A 242 1.57 9.59 -5.48
CA ASP A 242 1.57 10.89 -6.14
C ASP A 242 2.98 11.41 -6.36
N TYR A 243 3.20 11.99 -7.52
CA TYR A 243 4.42 12.70 -7.90
C TYR A 243 4.08 14.03 -8.54
N PRO A 244 5.00 15.03 -8.52
CA PRO A 244 4.86 16.23 -9.33
C PRO A 244 4.62 15.92 -10.81
N GLU A 245 3.69 16.64 -11.44
CA GLU A 245 3.25 16.38 -12.82
C GLU A 245 4.37 16.47 -13.86
N HIS A 246 5.41 17.27 -13.61
CA HIS A 246 6.53 17.42 -14.54
C HIS A 246 7.33 16.14 -14.79
N PHE A 247 7.19 15.09 -13.95
CA PHE A 247 7.80 13.80 -14.20
C PHE A 247 7.05 12.96 -15.25
N GLY A 248 5.82 13.33 -15.60
CA GLY A 248 5.06 12.72 -16.70
C GLY A 248 4.80 11.21 -16.56
N LEU A 249 4.64 10.71 -15.32
CA LEU A 249 4.42 9.29 -15.10
C LEU A 249 3.06 8.84 -15.63
N PRO A 250 2.96 7.64 -16.24
CA PRO A 250 1.70 7.04 -16.62
C PRO A 250 0.77 6.87 -15.40
N ARG A 251 -0.53 7.05 -15.61
CA ARG A 251 -1.55 6.80 -14.60
C ARG A 251 -2.37 5.58 -14.99
N GLU A 252 -2.56 4.67 -14.05
CA GLU A 252 -3.43 3.51 -14.14
C GLU A 252 -4.69 3.74 -13.29
N PRO A 253 -5.81 3.04 -13.59
CA PRO A 253 -6.99 3.06 -12.72
C PRO A 253 -6.62 2.62 -11.29
N ILE A 254 -7.23 3.27 -10.30
CA ILE A 254 -6.97 2.94 -8.89
C ILE A 254 -7.52 1.54 -8.59
N GLY A 255 -6.63 0.67 -8.16
CA GLY A 255 -6.97 -0.72 -7.82
C GLY A 255 -7.52 -0.92 -6.41
N PRO A 256 -7.70 -2.19 -6.03
CA PRO A 256 -7.70 -3.35 -6.90
C PRO A 256 -8.93 -3.39 -7.80
N LEU A 257 -8.76 -3.90 -9.03
CA LEU A 257 -9.77 -3.80 -10.10
C LEU A 257 -11.03 -4.65 -9.90
N PHE A 258 -11.08 -5.51 -8.87
CA PHE A 258 -12.32 -6.22 -8.51
C PHE A 258 -13.33 -5.35 -7.75
N LEU A 259 -12.92 -4.15 -7.33
CA LEU A 259 -13.82 -3.17 -6.72
C LEU A 259 -14.58 -2.39 -7.80
N PRO A 260 -15.82 -1.89 -7.50
CA PRO A 260 -16.55 -1.04 -8.43
C PRO A 260 -15.81 0.25 -8.81
N ASP A 261 -15.97 0.71 -10.05
CA ASP A 261 -15.29 1.90 -10.59
C ASP A 261 -15.68 3.22 -9.91
N ASN A 262 -16.79 3.26 -9.16
CA ASN A 262 -17.34 4.46 -8.53
C ASN A 262 -16.80 4.75 -7.11
N LEU A 263 -15.64 4.20 -6.78
CA LEU A 263 -14.95 4.41 -5.49
C LEU A 263 -14.07 5.68 -5.44
N ASN A 264 -14.15 6.54 -6.45
CA ASN A 264 -13.36 7.77 -6.55
C ASN A 264 -14.12 9.00 -6.07
#